data_9dc8583317894ed630a530f6d2a3ed9a
#
_entry.id   9dc8583317894ed630a530f6d2a3ed9a
#
_cell.length_a   1.000
_cell.length_b   1.000
_cell.length_c   1.000
_cell.angle_alpha   90.00
_cell.angle_beta   90.00
_cell.angle_gamma   90.00
#
_symmetry.space_group_name_H-M   'P 1'
#
loop_
_entity.id
_entity.type
_entity.pdbx_description
1 polymer ?
#
loop_
_entity_poly.entity_id
_entity_poly.type
_entity_poly.pdbx_seq_one_letter_code
_entity_poly.pdbx_strand_id
1 'polypeptide(L)'
;MRAVVYIFLFSFCGCTDLFGQTAEDALDLYRPGGPYGTTRALSTMNAINALGADINAIYSNPAGLANFRRSEFVFSSSLEVFGSTAELNNDEIGKEASTKYQVDNLGLVFVGTPKDRRSNWKQFNFGLSYQRQQSYQTKLGFETETPGSL
;
A
#
# COMPACT_ATOMS: atom_id res chain seq x y z
N MET A 1 -42.03 -4.33 3.44
CA MET A 1 -41.25 -3.68 2.38
C MET A 1 -41.10 -2.15 2.56
N ARG A 2 -42.14 -1.40 2.90
CA ARG A 2 -42.04 0.08 3.09
C ARG A 2 -41.13 0.48 4.25
N ALA A 3 -41.12 -0.22 5.38
CA ALA A 3 -40.24 0.08 6.53
C ALA A 3 -38.73 -0.10 6.20
N VAL A 4 -38.35 -1.07 5.41
CA VAL A 4 -36.96 -1.33 5.03
C VAL A 4 -36.42 -0.21 4.13
N VAL A 5 -37.25 0.36 3.27
CA VAL A 5 -36.88 1.49 2.41
C VAL A 5 -36.62 2.74 3.22
N TYR A 6 -37.42 3.00 4.28
CA TYR A 6 -37.21 4.15 5.17
C TYR A 6 -35.93 4.02 6.03
N ILE A 7 -35.56 2.80 6.45
CA ILE A 7 -34.32 2.56 7.18
C ILE A 7 -33.12 2.79 6.25
N PHE A 8 -33.20 2.38 4.98
CA PHE A 8 -32.15 2.62 4.00
C PHE A 8 -31.99 4.09 3.64
N LEU A 9 -33.10 4.83 3.51
CA LEU A 9 -33.11 6.27 3.28
C LEU A 9 -32.57 7.05 4.48
N PHE A 10 -32.87 6.64 5.70
CA PHE A 10 -32.39 7.29 6.93
C PHE A 10 -30.88 7.03 7.15
N SER A 11 -30.38 5.85 6.79
CA SER A 11 -28.95 5.53 6.84
C SER A 11 -28.13 6.35 5.84
N PHE A 12 -28.72 6.76 4.72
CA PHE A 12 -28.06 7.58 3.70
C PHE A 12 -28.01 9.07 4.06
N CYS A 13 -28.92 9.54 4.88
CA CYS A 13 -29.01 10.95 5.29
C CYS A 13 -28.07 11.31 6.46
N GLY A 14 -27.46 10.32 7.14
CA GLY A 14 -26.57 10.53 8.30
C GLY A 14 -25.10 10.82 7.95
N CYS A 15 -24.72 10.94 6.70
CA CYS A 15 -23.31 11.09 6.28
C CYS A 15 -22.93 12.51 5.85
N THR A 16 -23.60 13.55 6.34
CA THR A 16 -23.39 14.93 5.82
C THR A 16 -22.37 15.77 6.58
N ASP A 17 -21.72 15.28 7.63
CA ASP A 17 -20.76 16.09 8.40
C ASP A 17 -19.37 15.41 8.50
N LEU A 18 -18.73 15.19 7.35
CA LEU A 18 -17.32 14.78 7.27
C LEU A 18 -16.42 15.99 6.91
N PHE A 19 -16.53 17.07 7.68
CA PHE A 19 -15.59 18.19 7.65
C PHE A 19 -14.41 17.92 8.60
N GLY A 20 -13.59 16.93 8.29
CA GLY A 20 -12.40 16.61 9.07
C GLY A 20 -11.12 16.57 8.23
N GLN A 21 -11.23 16.73 6.91
CA GLN A 21 -10.06 16.66 6.03
C GLN A 21 -9.62 18.07 5.65
N THR A 22 -8.37 18.40 5.97
CA THR A 22 -7.73 19.62 5.51
C THR A 22 -7.24 19.45 4.06
N ALA A 23 -6.95 20.57 3.37
CA ALA A 23 -6.34 20.50 2.05
C ALA A 23 -4.97 19.80 2.09
N GLU A 24 -4.29 19.83 3.23
CA GLU A 24 -3.02 19.14 3.47
C GLU A 24 -3.20 17.63 3.53
N ASP A 25 -4.24 17.14 4.21
CA ASP A 25 -4.57 15.71 4.25
C ASP A 25 -4.90 15.18 2.85
N ALA A 26 -5.59 15.99 2.03
CA ALA A 26 -5.87 15.64 0.65
C ALA A 26 -4.58 15.59 -0.20
N LEU A 27 -3.64 16.50 0.02
CA LEU A 27 -2.34 16.50 -0.66
C LEU A 27 -1.50 15.29 -0.25
N ASP A 28 -1.52 14.90 1.03
CA ASP A 28 -0.80 13.72 1.50
C ASP A 28 -1.38 12.42 0.92
N LEU A 29 -2.68 12.38 0.65
CA LEU A 29 -3.30 11.24 -0.05
C LEU A 29 -2.79 11.11 -1.51
N TYR A 30 -2.52 12.24 -2.16
CA TYR A 30 -1.98 12.28 -3.54
C TYR A 30 -0.44 12.25 -3.58
N ARG A 31 0.22 12.40 -2.45
CA ARG A 31 1.69 12.25 -2.42
C ARG A 31 2.01 10.82 -2.83
N PRO A 32 2.78 10.62 -3.90
CA PRO A 32 3.17 9.28 -4.31
C PRO A 32 3.91 8.67 -3.13
N GLY A 33 3.30 7.66 -2.52
CA GLY A 33 3.96 6.85 -1.53
C GLY A 33 5.25 6.30 -2.12
N GLY A 34 6.20 5.93 -1.28
CA GLY A 34 7.44 5.31 -1.72
C GLY A 34 7.20 4.11 -2.64
N PRO A 35 8.24 3.58 -3.25
CA PRO A 35 8.10 2.41 -4.10
C PRO A 35 7.59 1.23 -3.27
N TYR A 36 6.44 0.70 -3.63
CA TYR A 36 5.82 -0.47 -2.99
C TYR A 36 5.81 -1.67 -3.94
N GLY A 37 5.78 -2.85 -3.36
CA GLY A 37 5.71 -4.07 -4.12
C GLY A 37 6.59 -5.18 -3.54
N THR A 38 6.86 -6.17 -4.36
CA THR A 38 7.83 -7.21 -4.02
C THR A 38 9.24 -6.64 -3.96
N THR A 39 10.13 -7.25 -3.19
CA THR A 39 11.55 -6.86 -3.15
C THR A 39 12.16 -6.82 -4.56
N ARG A 40 11.71 -7.73 -5.44
CA ARG A 40 12.13 -7.78 -6.84
C ARG A 40 11.63 -6.57 -7.63
N ALA A 41 10.38 -6.15 -7.44
CA ALA A 41 9.84 -4.96 -8.07
C ALA A 41 10.55 -3.69 -7.57
N LEU A 42 10.84 -3.61 -6.28
CA LEU A 42 11.56 -2.50 -5.67
C LEU A 42 12.99 -2.38 -6.19
N SER A 43 13.73 -3.49 -6.27
CA SER A 43 15.12 -3.49 -6.75
C SER A 43 15.26 -3.02 -8.21
N THR A 44 14.20 -3.15 -9.00
CA THR A 44 14.14 -2.71 -10.40
C THR A 44 13.38 -1.41 -10.60
N MET A 45 13.05 -0.69 -9.53
CA MET A 45 12.17 0.49 -9.56
C MET A 45 10.88 0.24 -10.36
N ASN A 46 10.27 -0.92 -10.14
CA ASN A 46 9.06 -1.39 -10.82
C ASN A 46 9.19 -1.66 -12.33
N ALA A 47 10.38 -1.59 -12.93
CA ALA A 47 10.58 -1.91 -14.35
C ALA A 47 10.19 -3.35 -14.68
N ILE A 48 10.30 -4.29 -13.73
CA ILE A 48 9.88 -5.68 -13.89
C ILE A 48 8.39 -5.84 -14.23
N ASN A 49 7.56 -4.87 -13.88
CA ASN A 49 6.12 -4.90 -14.16
C ASN A 49 5.82 -4.89 -15.66
N ALA A 50 6.72 -4.33 -16.47
CA ALA A 50 6.60 -4.37 -17.93
C ALA A 50 6.84 -5.78 -18.49
N LEU A 51 7.66 -6.58 -17.82
CA LEU A 51 7.96 -7.96 -18.22
C LEU A 51 6.89 -8.94 -17.73
N GLY A 52 6.20 -8.61 -16.64
CA GLY A 52 5.25 -9.51 -15.98
C GLY A 52 5.94 -10.65 -15.22
N ALA A 53 5.17 -11.67 -14.85
CA ALA A 53 5.61 -12.80 -14.02
C ALA A 53 6.14 -12.35 -12.63
N ASP A 54 5.57 -11.29 -12.10
CA ASP A 54 5.73 -10.83 -10.73
C ASP A 54 4.33 -10.55 -10.15
N ILE A 55 4.11 -10.86 -8.88
CA ILE A 55 2.81 -10.67 -8.23
C ILE A 55 2.38 -9.20 -8.22
N ASN A 56 3.34 -8.28 -8.24
CA ASN A 56 3.10 -6.85 -8.33
C ASN A 56 2.38 -6.45 -9.63
N ALA A 57 2.41 -7.31 -10.66
CA ALA A 57 1.68 -7.09 -11.89
C ALA A 57 0.15 -7.03 -11.68
N ILE A 58 -0.39 -7.63 -10.62
CA ILE A 58 -1.83 -7.54 -10.29
C ILE A 58 -2.27 -6.07 -10.19
N TYR A 59 -1.43 -5.20 -9.65
CA TYR A 59 -1.72 -3.79 -9.44
C TYR A 59 -1.35 -2.90 -10.62
N SER A 60 -0.24 -3.19 -11.27
CA SER A 60 0.34 -2.30 -12.29
C SER A 60 -0.01 -2.71 -13.71
N ASN A 61 0.00 -4.01 -14.00
CA ASN A 61 -0.27 -4.57 -15.32
C ASN A 61 -0.82 -5.99 -15.19
N PRO A 62 -2.13 -6.17 -14.95
CA PRO A 62 -2.74 -7.48 -14.76
C PRO A 62 -2.49 -8.49 -15.90
N ALA A 63 -2.27 -8.00 -17.13
CA ALA A 63 -1.90 -8.86 -18.26
C ALA A 63 -0.57 -9.59 -18.02
N GLY A 64 0.31 -9.04 -17.19
CA GLY A 64 1.56 -9.67 -16.78
C GLY A 64 1.40 -10.98 -16.02
N LEU A 65 0.21 -11.26 -15.46
CA LEU A 65 -0.11 -12.54 -14.87
C LEU A 65 -0.05 -13.69 -15.88
N ALA A 66 -0.30 -13.42 -17.17
CA ALA A 66 -0.22 -14.44 -18.22
C ALA A 66 1.19 -15.03 -18.39
N ASN A 67 2.21 -14.34 -17.90
CA ASN A 67 3.61 -14.77 -18.00
C ASN A 67 4.01 -15.77 -16.90
N PHE A 68 3.20 -15.98 -15.87
CA PHE A 68 3.45 -17.04 -14.92
C PHE A 68 3.30 -18.41 -15.56
N ARG A 69 4.30 -19.27 -15.37
CA ARG A 69 4.33 -20.65 -15.90
C ARG A 69 4.06 -21.70 -14.83
N ARG A 70 4.10 -21.31 -13.57
CA ARG A 70 3.90 -22.16 -12.40
C ARG A 70 3.13 -21.41 -11.34
N SER A 71 2.39 -22.17 -10.53
CA SER A 71 1.78 -21.59 -9.33
C SER A 71 2.85 -21.17 -8.36
N GLU A 72 2.68 -20.01 -7.74
CA GLU A 72 3.69 -19.37 -6.91
C GLU A 72 3.04 -18.75 -5.67
N PHE A 73 3.74 -18.85 -4.55
CA PHE A 73 3.45 -18.11 -3.33
C PHE A 73 4.54 -17.08 -3.11
N VAL A 74 4.15 -15.85 -2.87
CA VAL A 74 5.05 -14.73 -2.63
C VAL A 74 4.78 -14.13 -1.27
N PHE A 75 5.83 -13.91 -0.50
CA PHE A 75 5.79 -13.19 0.77
C PHE A 75 6.96 -12.22 0.82
N SER A 76 6.68 -10.96 1.11
CA SER A 76 7.70 -9.92 1.31
C SER A 76 7.44 -9.16 2.58
N SER A 77 8.49 -8.92 3.34
CA SER A 77 8.45 -8.10 4.53
C SER A 77 9.64 -7.15 4.55
N SER A 78 9.50 -6.03 5.21
CA SER A 78 10.55 -5.02 5.35
C SER A 78 10.73 -4.60 6.80
N LEU A 79 11.93 -4.13 7.08
CA LEU A 79 12.28 -3.42 8.29
C LEU A 79 12.59 -1.97 7.90
N GLU A 80 11.76 -1.08 8.33
CA GLU A 80 11.87 0.35 8.01
C GLU A 80 12.44 1.08 9.22
N VAL A 81 13.51 1.83 9.01
CA VAL A 81 14.15 2.64 10.05
C VAL A 81 14.00 4.11 9.67
N PHE A 82 13.25 4.83 10.45
CA PHE A 82 13.08 6.27 10.29
C PHE A 82 13.90 7.01 11.32
N GLY A 83 14.60 8.06 10.86
CA GLY A 83 15.19 9.06 11.74
C GLY A 83 14.59 10.41 11.40
N SER A 84 14.14 11.14 12.40
CA SER A 84 13.74 12.53 12.27
C SER A 84 14.59 13.41 13.18
N THR A 85 15.01 14.55 12.66
CA THR A 85 15.70 15.60 13.42
C THR A 85 14.87 16.86 13.32
N ALA A 86 14.54 17.44 14.44
CA ALA A 86 13.89 18.74 14.51
C ALA A 86 14.91 19.81 14.88
N GLU A 87 14.94 20.90 14.12
CA GLU A 87 15.83 22.04 14.35
C GLU A 87 15.00 23.31 14.54
N LEU A 88 15.36 24.12 15.52
CA LEU A 88 14.78 25.43 15.73
C LEU A 88 15.93 26.45 15.85
N ASN A 89 15.93 27.49 15.02
CA ASN A 89 16.97 28.56 15.02
C ASN A 89 18.41 28.03 14.92
N ASN A 90 18.67 26.97 14.17
CA ASN A 90 19.96 26.27 14.05
C ASN A 90 20.35 25.40 15.26
N ASP A 91 19.54 25.30 16.28
CA ASP A 91 19.74 24.35 17.37
C ASP A 91 18.92 23.08 17.17
N GLU A 92 19.55 21.92 17.35
CA GLU A 92 18.85 20.64 17.33
C GLU A 92 17.99 20.50 18.58
N ILE A 93 16.67 20.45 18.43
CA ILE A 93 15.71 20.36 19.55
C ILE A 93 15.16 18.95 19.75
N GLY A 94 15.44 18.02 18.86
CA GLY A 94 15.01 16.64 19.03
C GLY A 94 15.51 15.72 17.94
N LYS A 95 15.88 14.52 18.35
CA LYS A 95 16.19 13.39 17.46
C LYS A 95 15.34 12.22 17.87
N GLU A 96 14.54 11.72 16.94
CA GLU A 96 13.80 10.47 17.12
C GLU A 96 14.20 9.45 16.08
N ALA A 97 14.38 8.21 16.54
CA ALA A 97 14.57 7.06 15.66
C ALA A 97 13.47 6.05 15.94
N SER A 98 12.82 5.59 14.90
CA SER A 98 11.79 4.56 14.99
C SER A 98 12.10 3.42 14.03
N THR A 99 12.05 2.20 14.56
CA THR A 99 12.20 0.99 13.76
C THR A 99 10.85 0.28 13.68
N LYS A 100 10.45 -0.09 12.48
CA LYS A 100 9.16 -0.73 12.23
C LYS A 100 9.33 -1.94 11.32
N TYR A 101 8.84 -3.08 11.80
CA TYR A 101 8.67 -4.26 10.95
C TYR A 101 7.28 -4.25 10.31
N GLN A 102 7.21 -4.60 9.04
CA GLN A 102 5.94 -4.61 8.32
C GLN A 102 5.93 -5.66 7.21
N VAL A 103 4.72 -6.14 6.92
CA VAL A 103 4.46 -7.02 5.79
C VAL A 103 4.09 -6.16 4.59
N ASP A 104 4.86 -6.24 3.53
CA ASP A 104 4.69 -5.42 2.34
C ASP A 104 3.83 -6.09 1.30
N ASN A 105 4.03 -7.39 1.11
CA ASN A 105 3.31 -8.14 0.09
C ASN A 105 3.07 -9.58 0.54
N LEU A 106 1.87 -10.08 0.23
CA LEU A 106 1.50 -11.49 0.33
C LEU A 106 0.70 -11.84 -0.92
N GLY A 107 1.10 -12.88 -1.63
CA GLY A 107 0.43 -13.22 -2.87
C GLY A 107 0.44 -14.70 -3.22
N LEU A 108 -0.58 -15.10 -3.94
CA LEU A 108 -0.78 -16.44 -4.49
C LEU A 108 -1.11 -16.32 -5.97
N VAL A 109 -0.41 -17.08 -6.80
CA VAL A 109 -0.74 -17.23 -8.21
C VAL A 109 -0.98 -18.69 -8.50
N PHE A 110 -2.13 -18.98 -9.10
CA PHE A 110 -2.49 -20.32 -9.57
C PHE A 110 -2.43 -20.34 -11.08
N VAL A 111 -1.70 -21.31 -11.61
CA VAL A 111 -1.55 -21.53 -13.05
C VAL A 111 -2.20 -22.84 -13.41
N GLY A 112 -3.20 -22.79 -14.27
CA GLY A 112 -3.89 -23.95 -14.79
C GLY A 112 -3.64 -24.14 -16.28
N THR A 113 -3.30 -25.36 -16.68
CA THR A 113 -3.21 -25.75 -18.09
C THR A 113 -4.32 -26.74 -18.44
N PRO A 114 -5.12 -26.46 -19.47
CA PRO A 114 -6.15 -27.38 -19.91
C PRO A 114 -5.54 -28.73 -20.31
N LYS A 115 -6.15 -29.82 -19.86
CA LYS A 115 -5.74 -31.19 -20.24
C LYS A 115 -6.15 -31.56 -21.66
N ASP A 116 -7.16 -30.89 -22.21
CA ASP A 116 -7.65 -31.16 -23.53
C ASP A 116 -6.78 -30.49 -24.60
N ARG A 117 -6.18 -31.30 -25.47
CA ARG A 117 -5.38 -30.85 -26.61
C ARG A 117 -6.17 -30.09 -27.68
N ARG A 118 -7.51 -30.22 -27.70
CA ARG A 118 -8.40 -29.52 -28.64
C ARG A 118 -8.80 -28.13 -28.13
N SER A 119 -8.48 -27.80 -26.87
CA SER A 119 -8.78 -26.49 -26.31
C SER A 119 -7.95 -25.40 -26.97
N ASN A 120 -8.60 -24.32 -27.39
CA ASN A 120 -7.94 -23.11 -27.85
C ASN A 120 -7.24 -22.36 -26.71
N TRP A 121 -7.60 -22.67 -25.45
CA TRP A 121 -6.97 -22.10 -24.27
C TRP A 121 -5.68 -22.85 -23.97
N LYS A 122 -4.58 -22.10 -23.90
CA LYS A 122 -3.27 -22.68 -23.56
C LYS A 122 -3.02 -22.70 -22.06
N GLN A 123 -3.52 -21.69 -21.36
CA GLN A 123 -3.27 -21.49 -19.94
C GLN A 123 -4.31 -20.52 -19.38
N PHE A 124 -4.66 -20.69 -18.11
CA PHE A 124 -5.34 -19.65 -17.33
C PHE A 124 -4.57 -19.40 -16.06
N ASN A 125 -4.50 -18.12 -15.63
CA ASN A 125 -3.81 -17.70 -14.44
C ASN A 125 -4.78 -16.93 -13.56
N PHE A 126 -4.79 -17.27 -12.28
CA PHE A 126 -5.55 -16.56 -11.26
C PHE A 126 -4.58 -16.11 -10.18
N GLY A 127 -4.63 -14.81 -9.84
CA GLY A 127 -3.80 -14.23 -8.80
C GLY A 127 -4.64 -13.57 -7.73
N LEU A 128 -4.23 -13.76 -6.48
CA LEU A 128 -4.75 -13.07 -5.32
C LEU A 128 -3.57 -12.48 -4.56
N SER A 129 -3.60 -11.17 -4.27
CA SER A 129 -2.53 -10.55 -3.51
C SER A 129 -3.03 -9.48 -2.57
N TYR A 130 -2.32 -9.35 -1.46
CA TYR A 130 -2.31 -8.22 -0.56
C TYR A 130 -1.03 -7.43 -0.79
N GLN A 131 -1.14 -6.14 -0.94
CA GLN A 131 0.01 -5.24 -1.06
C GLN A 131 -0.24 -3.99 -0.22
N ARG A 132 0.71 -3.68 0.64
CA ARG A 132 0.70 -2.41 1.36
C ARG A 132 1.13 -1.30 0.40
N GLN A 133 0.32 -0.27 0.28
CA GLN A 133 0.58 0.85 -0.63
C GLN A 133 1.18 2.05 0.06
N GLN A 134 0.85 2.30 1.33
CA GLN A 134 1.34 3.47 2.05
C GLN A 134 1.36 3.24 3.56
N SER A 135 2.26 3.94 4.25
CA SER A 135 2.30 4.03 5.70
C SER A 135 2.10 5.49 6.11
N TYR A 136 1.06 5.75 6.88
CA TYR A 136 0.73 7.09 7.39
C TYR A 136 1.27 7.35 8.80
N GLN A 137 2.14 6.48 9.30
CA GLN A 137 2.70 6.64 10.63
C GLN A 137 3.95 7.49 10.58
N THR A 138 3.84 8.72 11.06
CA THR A 138 4.97 9.62 11.28
C THR A 138 5.07 9.88 12.78
N LYS A 139 6.25 9.70 13.36
CA LYS A 139 6.54 10.10 14.72
C LYS A 139 7.41 11.34 14.65
N LEU A 140 6.93 12.43 15.23
CA LEU A 140 7.65 13.67 15.42
C LEU A 140 7.72 13.90 16.92
N GLY A 141 8.91 13.87 17.49
CA GLY A 141 9.17 14.24 18.88
C GLY A 141 10.02 15.49 18.90
N PHE A 142 9.62 16.50 19.65
CA PHE A 142 10.45 17.66 19.95
C PHE A 142 10.24 18.05 21.41
N GLU A 143 11.35 18.34 22.07
CA GLU A 143 11.36 18.92 23.40
C GLU A 143 12.00 20.29 23.30
N THR A 144 11.32 21.31 23.78
CA THR A 144 11.88 22.67 23.87
C THR A 144 11.63 23.21 25.26
N GLU A 145 12.68 23.78 25.86
CA GLU A 145 12.53 24.57 27.04
C GLU A 145 12.05 25.96 26.64
N THR A 146 10.85 26.33 27.07
CA THR A 146 10.36 27.71 26.95
C THR A 146 11.00 28.56 28.05
N PRO A 147 11.92 29.47 27.74
CA PRO A 147 12.40 30.43 28.76
C PRO A 147 11.26 31.38 29.07
N GLY A 148 10.68 31.22 30.25
CA GLY A 148 9.71 32.18 30.81
C GLY A 148 8.31 31.72 30.98
N SER A 149 8.07 30.85 31.94
CA SER A 149 6.85 30.92 32.73
C SER A 149 7.27 31.22 34.17
N LEU A 150 7.18 32.46 34.53
CA LEU A 150 7.07 32.91 35.92
C LEU A 150 5.61 32.79 36.33
#